data_c95bdfcee90be6ac1cfb11d3a1d2238d
#
_entry.id   c95bdfcee90be6ac1cfb11d3a1d2238d
#
_cell.length_a   1.000
_cell.length_b   1.000
_cell.length_c   1.000
_cell.angle_alpha   90.00
_cell.angle_beta   90.00
_cell.angle_gamma   90.00
#
_symmetry.space_group_name_H-M   'P 1'
#
loop_
_entity.id
_entity.type
_entity.pdbx_description
1 polymer ?
#
loop_
_entity_poly.entity_id
_entity_poly.type
_entity_poly.pdbx_seq_one_letter_code
_entity_poly.pdbx_strand_id
1 'polypeptide(L)'
;MFTGTYRVRVDDKGRLAIPAAFRKQLPEGSFVSLSLDRVLAIYPPELWTALADSLLSPLQGPDQREVARTLYSLSEAFEPDGQGRIILRPEQRRLAEIGSPASVVVIGSGSRVEIWQEARWDSYSADAQGRFTESADRVNSTR
;
A
#
# COMPACT_ATOMS: atom_id res chain seq x y z
N MET A 1 2.45 8.31 12.52
CA MET A 1 3.36 8.22 11.37
C MET A 1 3.88 6.80 11.26
N PHE A 2 3.87 6.24 10.07
CA PHE A 2 4.32 4.87 9.83
C PHE A 2 5.76 4.86 9.36
N THR A 3 6.61 4.10 10.05
CA THR A 3 8.04 4.00 9.75
C THR A 3 8.51 2.57 9.92
N GLY A 4 9.61 2.23 9.27
CA GLY A 4 10.26 0.93 9.42
C GLY A 4 9.90 -0.07 8.33
N THR A 5 10.58 -1.21 8.37
CA THR A 5 10.51 -2.26 7.37
C THR A 5 10.38 -3.60 8.06
N TYR A 6 9.40 -4.41 7.64
CA TYR A 6 9.14 -5.72 8.22
C TYR A 6 9.00 -6.75 7.10
N ARG A 7 9.68 -7.89 7.25
CA ARG A 7 9.51 -9.01 6.33
C ARG A 7 8.49 -9.96 6.93
N VAL A 8 7.43 -10.25 6.18
CA VAL A 8 6.29 -11.02 6.65
C VAL A 8 5.90 -12.03 5.57
N ARG A 9 5.28 -13.13 5.99
CA ARG A 9 4.87 -14.16 5.07
C ARG A 9 3.36 -14.13 4.86
N VAL A 10 2.96 -14.19 3.59
CA VAL A 10 1.57 -14.46 3.18
C VAL A 10 1.40 -15.98 3.17
N ASP A 11 0.38 -16.51 3.83
CA ASP A 11 0.13 -17.95 3.86
C ASP A 11 -0.59 -18.45 2.59
N ASP A 12 -0.84 -19.74 2.51
CA ASP A 12 -1.47 -20.40 1.37
C ASP A 12 -2.93 -19.98 1.15
N LYS A 13 -3.54 -19.29 2.12
CA LYS A 13 -4.90 -18.77 2.03
C LYS A 13 -4.93 -17.25 1.81
N GLY A 14 -3.78 -16.64 1.54
CA GLY A 14 -3.68 -15.21 1.30
C GLY A 14 -3.71 -14.36 2.57
N ARG A 15 -3.53 -14.96 3.75
CA ARG A 15 -3.56 -14.23 5.03
C ARG A 15 -2.18 -13.66 5.35
N LEU A 16 -2.18 -12.43 5.84
CA LEU A 16 -0.99 -11.66 6.17
C LEU A 16 -1.15 -11.04 7.55
N ALA A 17 -0.21 -11.30 8.45
CA ALA A 17 -0.18 -10.62 9.75
C ALA A 17 0.42 -9.22 9.57
N ILE A 18 -0.32 -8.20 9.96
CA ILE A 18 0.17 -6.83 9.93
C ILE A 18 1.00 -6.56 11.18
N PRO A 19 2.22 -6.03 11.05
CA PRO A 19 3.03 -5.71 12.23
C PRO A 19 2.27 -4.88 13.26
N ALA A 20 2.41 -5.27 14.53
CA ALA A 20 1.67 -4.63 15.62
C ALA A 20 1.93 -3.11 15.69
N ALA A 21 3.15 -2.68 15.35
CA ALA A 21 3.50 -1.27 15.32
C ALA A 21 2.62 -0.48 14.34
N PHE A 22 2.22 -1.09 13.23
CA PHE A 22 1.33 -0.47 12.26
C PHE A 22 -0.14 -0.63 12.64
N ARG A 23 -0.54 -1.84 13.09
CA ARG A 23 -1.92 -2.10 13.50
C ARG A 23 -2.42 -1.09 14.54
N LYS A 24 -1.58 -0.74 15.48
CA LYS A 24 -1.92 0.21 16.55
C LYS A 24 -2.27 1.60 16.04
N GLN A 25 -1.76 1.96 14.86
CA GLN A 25 -1.94 3.28 14.27
C GLN A 25 -2.98 3.29 13.15
N LEU A 26 -3.57 2.13 12.85
CA LEU A 26 -4.58 1.99 11.78
C LEU A 26 -5.97 1.88 12.42
N PRO A 27 -6.73 2.97 12.47
CA PRO A 27 -8.05 2.94 13.10
C PRO A 27 -9.09 2.30 12.19
N GLU A 28 -10.27 2.03 12.75
CA GLU A 28 -11.46 1.67 11.97
C GLU A 28 -11.69 2.71 10.87
N GLY A 29 -12.11 2.26 9.70
CA GLY A 29 -12.25 3.11 8.53
C GLY A 29 -11.02 3.19 7.65
N SER A 30 -9.95 2.45 8.00
CA SER A 30 -8.80 2.28 7.10
C SER A 30 -9.14 1.30 5.98
N PHE A 31 -8.48 1.43 4.83
CA PHE A 31 -8.72 0.59 3.66
C PHE A 31 -7.42 0.03 3.09
N VAL A 32 -7.51 -1.21 2.58
CA VAL A 32 -6.43 -1.84 1.81
C VAL A 32 -6.79 -1.72 0.34
N SER A 33 -5.90 -1.17 -0.46
CA SER A 33 -6.12 -1.03 -1.90
C SER A 33 -4.80 -1.02 -2.66
N LEU A 34 -4.91 -1.02 -3.98
CA LEU A 34 -3.76 -0.82 -4.85
C LEU A 34 -3.37 0.66 -4.84
N SER A 35 -2.07 0.94 -4.79
CA SER A 35 -1.55 2.30 -4.99
C SER A 35 -1.27 2.55 -6.47
N LEU A 36 -0.99 3.82 -6.82
CA LEU A 36 -0.65 4.19 -8.19
C LEU A 36 0.66 3.56 -8.68
N ASP A 37 1.51 3.10 -7.78
CA ASP A 37 2.75 2.40 -8.10
C ASP A 37 2.57 0.88 -8.24
N ARG A 38 1.33 0.40 -8.23
CA ARG A 38 0.99 -1.04 -8.27
C ARG A 38 1.58 -1.80 -7.09
N VAL A 39 1.58 -1.16 -5.94
CA VAL A 39 1.94 -1.72 -4.65
C VAL A 39 0.68 -1.68 -3.80
N LEU A 40 0.43 -2.68 -2.98
CA LEU A 40 -0.69 -2.61 -2.05
C LEU A 40 -0.38 -1.61 -0.95
N ALA A 41 -1.39 -0.88 -0.52
CA ALA A 41 -1.25 0.10 0.54
C ALA A 41 -2.41 0.00 1.51
N ILE A 42 -2.14 0.34 2.77
CA ILE A 42 -3.18 0.48 3.79
C ILE A 42 -3.28 1.97 4.10
N TYR A 43 -4.45 2.53 3.83
CA TYR A 43 -4.72 3.95 3.96
C TYR A 43 -5.51 4.22 5.24
N PRO A 44 -5.00 5.07 6.14
CA PRO A 44 -5.83 5.60 7.24
C PRO A 44 -7.03 6.39 6.70
N PRO A 45 -8.10 6.57 7.51
CA PRO A 45 -9.34 7.18 7.01
C PRO A 45 -9.15 8.57 6.37
N GLU A 46 -8.34 9.43 6.98
CA GLU A 46 -8.15 10.79 6.45
C GLU A 46 -7.47 10.78 5.08
N LEU A 47 -6.47 9.94 4.91
CA LEU A 47 -5.77 9.81 3.63
C LEU A 47 -6.67 9.15 2.58
N TRP A 48 -7.46 8.16 2.99
CA TRP A 48 -8.44 7.51 2.10
C TRP A 48 -9.47 8.52 1.60
N THR A 49 -10.00 9.34 2.50
CA THR A 49 -10.98 10.38 2.15
C THR A 49 -10.37 11.43 1.21
N ALA A 50 -9.13 11.86 1.46
CA ALA A 50 -8.45 12.80 0.59
C ALA A 50 -8.23 12.23 -0.81
N LEU A 51 -7.87 10.94 -0.91
CA LEU A 51 -7.73 10.25 -2.20
C LEU A 51 -9.09 10.17 -2.91
N ALA A 52 -10.15 9.84 -2.19
CA ALA A 52 -11.50 9.77 -2.72
C ALA A 52 -11.94 11.12 -3.29
N ASP A 53 -11.74 12.19 -2.54
CA ASP A 53 -12.10 13.54 -2.98
C ASP A 53 -11.34 13.93 -4.24
N SER A 54 -10.07 13.58 -4.31
CA SER A 54 -9.23 13.82 -5.48
C SER A 54 -9.72 13.07 -6.72
N LEU A 55 -10.17 11.82 -6.56
CA LEU A 55 -10.61 10.97 -7.67
C LEU A 55 -12.06 11.21 -8.10
N LEU A 56 -12.89 11.78 -7.23
CA LEU A 56 -14.32 11.98 -7.49
C LEU A 56 -14.68 13.40 -7.88
N SER A 57 -13.71 14.22 -8.29
CA SER A 57 -13.98 15.57 -8.79
C SER A 57 -14.93 15.52 -9.99
N PRO A 58 -15.95 16.39 -10.07
CA PRO A 58 -16.93 16.36 -11.15
C PRO A 58 -16.37 16.70 -12.55
N LEU A 59 -15.15 17.22 -12.62
CA LEU A 59 -14.51 17.58 -13.89
C LEU A 59 -13.59 16.47 -14.42
N GLN A 60 -13.77 15.24 -13.99
CA GLN A 60 -12.90 14.13 -14.38
C GLN A 60 -13.11 13.66 -15.81
N GLY A 61 -12.00 13.42 -16.50
CA GLY A 61 -12.00 12.78 -17.80
C GLY A 61 -12.09 11.26 -17.72
N PRO A 62 -12.10 10.55 -18.89
CA PRO A 62 -12.19 9.09 -18.93
C PRO A 62 -11.10 8.36 -18.16
N ASP A 63 -9.87 8.82 -18.25
CA ASP A 63 -8.72 8.18 -17.57
C ASP A 63 -8.88 8.23 -16.05
N GLN A 64 -9.32 9.36 -15.52
CA GLN A 64 -9.52 9.53 -14.09
C GLN A 64 -10.63 8.63 -13.57
N ARG A 65 -11.72 8.49 -14.34
CA ARG A 65 -12.81 7.56 -14.00
C ARG A 65 -12.33 6.11 -14.01
N GLU A 66 -11.48 5.74 -14.96
CA GLU A 66 -10.91 4.40 -15.05
C GLU A 66 -10.03 4.10 -13.82
N VAL A 67 -9.17 5.04 -13.45
CA VAL A 67 -8.33 4.93 -12.24
C VAL A 67 -9.20 4.77 -11.00
N ALA A 68 -10.24 5.58 -10.85
CA ALA A 68 -11.16 5.51 -9.72
C ALA A 68 -11.86 4.16 -9.64
N ARG A 69 -12.39 3.67 -10.76
CA ARG A 69 -13.04 2.34 -10.81
C ARG A 69 -12.09 1.22 -10.41
N THR A 70 -10.87 1.27 -10.88
CA THR A 70 -9.86 0.26 -10.55
C THR A 70 -9.51 0.29 -9.07
N LEU A 71 -9.21 1.46 -8.52
CA LEU A 71 -8.84 1.58 -7.11
C LEU A 71 -9.98 1.17 -6.18
N TYR A 72 -11.19 1.67 -6.41
CA TYR A 72 -12.32 1.37 -5.52
C TYR A 72 -12.78 -0.07 -5.63
N SER A 73 -12.77 -0.65 -6.83
CA SER A 73 -13.16 -2.06 -6.99
C SER A 73 -12.19 -3.04 -6.33
N LEU A 74 -10.94 -2.62 -6.12
CA LEU A 74 -9.90 -3.42 -5.47
C LEU A 74 -9.75 -3.09 -3.98
N SER A 75 -10.58 -2.20 -3.45
CA SER A 75 -10.46 -1.74 -2.06
C SER A 75 -11.23 -2.66 -1.11
N GLU A 76 -10.61 -2.97 0.01
CA GLU A 76 -11.21 -3.74 1.09
C GLU A 76 -11.04 -2.99 2.40
N ALA A 77 -12.05 -3.02 3.25
CA ALA A 77 -11.92 -2.46 4.60
C ALA A 77 -10.79 -3.19 5.36
N PHE A 78 -10.00 -2.43 6.08
CA PHE A 78 -8.96 -3.00 6.94
C PHE A 78 -9.61 -3.51 8.22
N GLU A 79 -9.79 -4.82 8.28
CA GLU A 79 -10.45 -5.52 9.39
C GLU A 79 -9.62 -6.74 9.80
N PRO A 80 -8.55 -6.55 10.60
CA PRO A 80 -7.74 -7.68 11.03
C PRO A 80 -8.53 -8.61 11.94
N ASP A 81 -8.23 -9.91 11.84
CA ASP A 81 -8.81 -10.92 12.71
C ASP A 81 -8.18 -10.87 14.12
N GLY A 82 -8.59 -11.78 15.01
CA GLY A 82 -8.08 -11.83 16.37
C GLY A 82 -6.57 -12.07 16.50
N GLN A 83 -5.91 -12.49 15.42
CA GLN A 83 -4.45 -12.69 15.36
C GLN A 83 -3.75 -11.56 14.59
N GLY A 84 -4.45 -10.48 14.26
CA GLY A 84 -3.89 -9.34 13.54
C GLY A 84 -3.65 -9.58 12.06
N ARG A 85 -4.33 -10.56 11.46
CA ARG A 85 -4.17 -10.91 10.06
C ARG A 85 -5.29 -10.32 9.22
N ILE A 86 -4.95 -9.95 7.98
CA ILE A 86 -5.91 -9.59 6.94
C ILE A 86 -5.79 -10.60 5.79
N ILE A 87 -6.80 -10.64 4.93
CA ILE A 87 -6.77 -11.46 3.72
C ILE A 87 -6.47 -10.54 2.54
N LEU A 88 -5.42 -10.86 1.79
CA LEU A 88 -5.16 -10.21 0.51
C LEU A 88 -5.97 -10.94 -0.56
N ARG A 89 -6.85 -10.21 -1.26
CA ARG A 89 -7.69 -10.79 -2.30
C ARG A 89 -6.85 -11.23 -3.51
N PRO A 90 -7.27 -12.29 -4.24
CA PRO A 90 -6.52 -12.76 -5.40
C PRO A 90 -6.20 -11.67 -6.42
N GLU A 91 -7.14 -10.77 -6.72
CA GLU A 91 -6.93 -9.68 -7.67
C GLU A 91 -5.89 -8.68 -7.16
N GLN A 92 -5.92 -8.36 -5.86
CA GLN A 92 -4.92 -7.50 -5.23
C GLN A 92 -3.53 -8.13 -5.34
N ARG A 93 -3.43 -9.41 -5.01
CA ARG A 93 -2.16 -10.14 -5.07
C ARG A 93 -1.61 -10.21 -6.50
N ARG A 94 -2.49 -10.51 -7.46
CA ARG A 94 -2.08 -10.61 -8.87
C ARG A 94 -1.49 -9.29 -9.36
N LEU A 95 -2.13 -8.16 -9.07
CA LEU A 95 -1.68 -6.85 -9.53
C LEU A 95 -0.42 -6.38 -8.82
N ALA A 96 -0.22 -6.79 -7.57
CA ALA A 96 0.99 -6.48 -6.80
C ALA A 96 2.08 -7.56 -6.95
N GLU A 97 1.82 -8.58 -7.77
CA GLU A 97 2.76 -9.68 -8.05
C GLU A 97 3.13 -10.49 -6.79
N ILE A 98 2.16 -10.66 -5.89
CA ILE A 98 2.34 -11.40 -4.63
C ILE A 98 1.75 -12.80 -4.76
N GLY A 99 2.57 -13.81 -4.53
CA GLY A 99 2.12 -15.19 -4.47
C GLY A 99 1.39 -15.53 -3.18
N SER A 100 0.86 -16.75 -3.11
CA SER A 100 0.24 -17.28 -1.90
C SER A 100 0.53 -18.80 -1.85
N PRO A 101 1.49 -19.25 -1.03
CA PRO A 101 2.30 -18.49 -0.07
C PRO A 101 3.41 -17.65 -0.72
N ALA A 102 3.87 -16.62 -0.02
CA ALA A 102 4.99 -15.79 -0.48
C ALA A 102 5.53 -14.95 0.68
N SER A 103 6.74 -14.44 0.50
CA SER A 103 7.30 -13.44 1.40
C SER A 103 7.02 -12.05 0.84
N VAL A 104 6.66 -11.13 1.71
CA VAL A 104 6.40 -9.74 1.38
C VAL A 104 7.19 -8.82 2.32
N VAL A 105 7.33 -7.58 1.92
CA VAL A 105 7.91 -6.53 2.75
C VAL A 105 6.83 -5.50 3.05
N VAL A 106 6.59 -5.28 4.33
CA VAL A 106 5.61 -4.30 4.82
C VAL A 106 6.39 -3.11 5.34
N ILE A 107 6.18 -1.96 4.74
CA ILE A 107 6.92 -0.74 5.11
C ILE A 107 5.97 0.36 5.56
N GLY A 108 6.49 1.23 6.43
CA GLY A 108 5.86 2.50 6.71
C GLY A 108 6.40 3.57 5.78
N SER A 109 5.52 4.23 5.05
CA SER A 109 5.90 5.31 4.14
C SER A 109 5.39 6.68 4.60
N GLY A 110 5.36 6.88 5.91
CA GLY A 110 4.93 8.11 6.55
C GLY A 110 3.42 8.15 6.79
N SER A 111 2.64 8.49 5.78
CA SER A 111 1.19 8.64 5.90
C SER A 111 0.41 7.34 5.71
N ARG A 112 1.05 6.29 5.18
CA ARG A 112 0.40 5.01 4.89
C ARG A 112 1.37 3.86 5.07
N VAL A 113 0.82 2.63 5.08
CA VAL A 113 1.58 1.39 5.07
C VAL A 113 1.57 0.84 3.65
N GLU A 114 2.68 0.26 3.20
CA GLU A 114 2.76 -0.40 1.89
C GLU A 114 3.16 -1.85 2.04
N ILE A 115 2.64 -2.69 1.15
CA ILE A 115 2.92 -4.14 1.11
C ILE A 115 3.49 -4.45 -0.26
N TRP A 116 4.76 -4.84 -0.29
CA TRP A 116 5.52 -5.08 -1.51
C TRP A 116 5.85 -6.55 -1.67
N GLN A 117 5.81 -7.05 -2.89
CA GLN A 117 6.45 -8.32 -3.23
C GLN A 117 7.95 -8.21 -2.90
N GLU A 118 8.51 -9.24 -2.25
CA GLU A 118 9.85 -9.15 -1.64
C GLU A 118 10.95 -8.81 -2.65
N ALA A 119 11.02 -9.53 -3.75
CA ALA A 119 12.06 -9.28 -4.75
C ALA A 119 11.94 -7.89 -5.38
N ARG A 120 10.71 -7.44 -5.60
CA ARG A 120 10.45 -6.10 -6.12
C ARG A 120 10.91 -5.01 -5.16
N TRP A 121 10.65 -5.20 -3.86
CA TRP A 121 11.13 -4.27 -2.83
C TRP A 121 12.65 -4.26 -2.76
N ASP A 122 13.30 -5.43 -2.76
CA ASP A 122 14.75 -5.51 -2.65
C ASP A 122 15.43 -4.79 -3.81
N SER A 123 14.93 -4.96 -5.04
CA SER A 123 15.44 -4.28 -6.22
C SER A 123 15.18 -2.77 -6.16
N TYR A 124 13.95 -2.38 -5.89
CA TYR A 124 13.56 -0.97 -5.83
C TYR A 124 14.32 -0.23 -4.74
N SER A 125 14.38 -0.79 -3.52
CA SER A 125 15.01 -0.12 -2.39
C SER A 125 16.51 0.06 -2.57
N ALA A 126 17.20 -0.93 -3.15
CA ALA A 126 18.63 -0.82 -3.45
C ALA A 126 18.90 0.32 -4.44
N ASP A 127 18.11 0.38 -5.52
CA ASP A 127 18.23 1.44 -6.51
C ASP A 127 17.90 2.82 -5.93
N ALA A 128 16.81 2.90 -5.16
CA ALA A 128 16.38 4.15 -4.53
C ALA A 128 17.41 4.68 -3.53
N GLN A 129 18.00 3.79 -2.73
CA GLN A 129 19.05 4.16 -1.78
C GLN A 129 20.30 4.66 -2.52
N GLY A 130 20.64 4.05 -3.65
CA GLY A 130 21.75 4.50 -4.47
C GLY A 130 21.54 5.87 -5.11
N ARG A 131 20.28 6.29 -5.29
CA ARG A 131 19.91 7.59 -5.86
C ARG A 131 19.46 8.61 -4.83
N PHE A 132 19.58 8.29 -3.54
CA PHE A 132 18.91 9.08 -2.48
C PHE A 132 19.30 10.56 -2.53
N THR A 133 20.57 10.88 -2.64
CA THR A 133 21.05 12.27 -2.65
C THR A 133 20.52 13.03 -3.87
N GLU A 134 20.58 12.44 -5.05
CA GLU A 134 20.09 13.06 -6.27
C GLU A 134 18.58 13.31 -6.20
N SER A 135 17.82 12.32 -5.71
CA SER A 135 16.37 12.45 -5.58
C SER A 135 15.99 13.52 -4.56
N ALA A 136 16.72 13.57 -3.43
CA ALA A 136 16.50 14.57 -2.39
C ALA A 136 16.78 15.99 -2.93
N ASP A 137 17.83 16.14 -3.73
CA ASP A 137 18.17 17.43 -4.35
C ASP A 137 17.07 17.88 -5.31
N ARG A 138 16.52 16.98 -6.12
CA ARG A 138 15.40 17.29 -7.03
C ARG A 138 14.15 17.72 -6.27
N VAL A 139 13.81 17.04 -5.20
CA VAL A 139 12.66 17.40 -4.35
C VAL A 139 12.86 18.79 -3.76
N ASN A 140 14.05 19.08 -3.25
CA ASN A 140 14.37 20.39 -2.65
C ASN A 140 14.34 21.52 -3.69
N SER A 141 14.76 21.27 -4.93
CA SER A 141 14.80 22.30 -5.97
C SER A 141 13.42 22.66 -6.53
N THR A 142 12.39 21.83 -6.26
CA THR A 142 11.01 22.07 -6.73
C THR A 142 10.12 22.72 -5.67
N ARG A 143 10.68 23.03 -4.53
CA ARG A 143 9.96 23.71 -3.44
C ARG A 143 9.87 25.22 -3.67
#